data_a04329e7f96ceebd64d47f5a3590e4ee
#
_entry.id   a04329e7f96ceebd64d47f5a3590e4ee
#
_cell.length_a   1.000
_cell.length_b   1.000
_cell.length_c   1.000
_cell.angle_alpha   90.00
_cell.angle_beta   90.00
_cell.angle_gamma   90.00
#
_symmetry.space_group_name_H-M   'P 1'
#
loop_
_entity.id
_entity.type
_entity.pdbx_description
1 polymer ?
#
loop_
_entity_poly.entity_id
_entity_poly.type
_entity_poly.pdbx_seq_one_letter_code
_entity_poly.pdbx_strand_id
1 'polypeptide(L)'
;MTSEINKEIKKEEAPPAEDLKKLLEDCQKQRDEYLAGWQRARADFLNYKKEEMERFKEIINFAGEEMILRVLPLLDNLYLAEKHLSDDLKDNEYVKGLLQIKTQFLDFLKSQGIEPIEALGKKFDPQFHEVVKETELKDKESGTVVEEVQKGYLIGGKLLRPVKVIITR
;
A
#
# COMPACT_ATOMS: atom_id res chain seq x y z
N MET A 1 -25.97 19.30 -82.72
CA MET A 1 -25.44 18.33 -81.73
C MET A 1 -25.53 18.94 -80.36
N THR A 2 -26.70 19.07 -79.81
CA THR A 2 -26.96 19.59 -78.46
C THR A 2 -28.31 19.09 -77.96
N SER A 3 -28.47 17.77 -77.98
CA SER A 3 -29.74 17.15 -77.56
C SER A 3 -29.49 15.74 -77.12
N GLU A 4 -28.85 15.53 -75.98
CA GLU A 4 -28.81 14.19 -75.30
C GLU A 4 -28.12 14.22 -73.94
N ILE A 5 -28.33 15.29 -73.12
CA ILE A 5 -27.99 15.24 -71.68
C ILE A 5 -29.22 15.76 -70.90
N ASN A 6 -30.32 15.07 -71.09
CA ASN A 6 -31.46 15.21 -70.19
C ASN A 6 -31.81 13.83 -69.67
N LYS A 7 -30.81 13.15 -69.03
CA LYS A 7 -31.03 11.91 -68.31
C LYS A 7 -31.65 12.24 -66.96
N GLU A 8 -32.96 12.01 -66.90
CA GLU A 8 -33.68 11.51 -65.75
C GLU A 8 -33.01 11.71 -64.39
N ILE A 9 -33.17 12.89 -63.82
CA ILE A 9 -33.23 13.03 -62.38
C ILE A 9 -34.52 12.38 -61.95
N LYS A 10 -34.48 11.08 -61.60
CA LYS A 10 -35.56 10.45 -60.85
C LYS A 10 -35.72 11.32 -59.58
N LYS A 11 -36.82 12.06 -59.53
CA LYS A 11 -37.30 12.64 -58.28
C LYS A 11 -37.61 11.46 -57.40
N GLU A 12 -36.68 11.11 -56.47
CA GLU A 12 -37.04 10.28 -55.31
C GLU A 12 -38.20 11.04 -54.66
N GLU A 13 -39.39 10.47 -54.77
CA GLU A 13 -40.57 10.99 -54.06
C GLU A 13 -40.20 10.99 -52.57
N ALA A 14 -40.25 12.17 -51.97
CA ALA A 14 -39.97 12.30 -50.51
C ALA A 14 -40.94 11.38 -49.77
N PRO A 15 -40.47 10.57 -48.83
CA PRO A 15 -41.29 9.63 -48.06
C PRO A 15 -42.47 10.38 -47.43
N PRO A 16 -43.65 9.73 -47.33
CA PRO A 16 -44.83 10.34 -46.74
C PRO A 16 -44.52 10.92 -45.36
N ALA A 17 -45.14 12.05 -45.03
CA ALA A 17 -44.84 12.79 -43.79
C ALA A 17 -45.04 11.95 -42.52
N GLU A 18 -45.86 10.90 -42.56
CA GLU A 18 -46.04 9.95 -41.47
C GLU A 18 -44.83 9.04 -41.29
N ASP A 19 -44.21 8.58 -42.37
CA ASP A 19 -42.98 7.74 -42.27
C ASP A 19 -41.79 8.53 -41.82
N LEU A 20 -41.67 9.81 -42.19
CA LEU A 20 -40.65 10.72 -41.66
C LEU A 20 -40.82 10.97 -40.16
N LYS A 21 -42.04 11.11 -39.65
CA LYS A 21 -42.32 11.25 -38.23
C LYS A 21 -41.89 10.00 -37.46
N LYS A 22 -42.25 8.81 -37.91
CA LYS A 22 -41.83 7.55 -37.29
C LYS A 22 -40.31 7.40 -37.28
N LEU A 23 -39.67 7.71 -38.40
CA LEU A 23 -38.21 7.66 -38.50
C LEU A 23 -37.52 8.63 -37.51
N LEU A 24 -38.11 9.83 -37.34
CA LEU A 24 -37.63 10.81 -36.38
C LEU A 24 -37.79 10.33 -34.92
N GLU A 25 -38.96 9.75 -34.59
CA GLU A 25 -39.23 9.18 -33.26
C GLU A 25 -38.26 8.04 -32.95
N ASP A 26 -38.04 7.12 -33.89
CA ASP A 26 -37.09 6.02 -33.72
C ASP A 26 -35.65 6.54 -33.58
N CYS A 27 -35.26 7.52 -34.36
CA CYS A 27 -33.93 8.15 -34.23
C CYS A 27 -33.76 8.86 -32.88
N GLN A 28 -34.77 9.57 -32.40
CA GLN A 28 -34.77 10.19 -31.09
C GLN A 28 -34.63 9.14 -29.96
N LYS A 29 -35.40 8.05 -30.07
CA LYS A 29 -35.37 6.94 -29.11
C LYS A 29 -33.97 6.31 -29.07
N GLN A 30 -33.37 6.01 -30.22
CA GLN A 30 -32.02 5.48 -30.31
C GLN A 30 -30.98 6.46 -29.73
N ARG A 31 -31.11 7.75 -30.05
CA ARG A 31 -30.25 8.79 -29.46
C ARG A 31 -30.31 8.75 -27.93
N ASP A 32 -31.53 8.69 -27.36
CA ASP A 32 -31.70 8.73 -25.92
C ASP A 32 -31.16 7.45 -25.23
N GLU A 33 -31.36 6.29 -25.90
CA GLU A 33 -30.78 5.03 -25.46
C GLU A 33 -29.24 5.06 -25.48
N TYR A 34 -28.64 5.57 -26.57
CA TYR A 34 -27.17 5.73 -26.66
C TYR A 34 -26.65 6.74 -25.67
N LEU A 35 -27.35 7.85 -25.43
CA LEU A 35 -26.97 8.86 -24.47
C LEU A 35 -26.95 8.29 -23.04
N ALA A 36 -28.02 7.55 -22.68
CA ALA A 36 -28.12 6.89 -21.38
C ALA A 36 -27.00 5.83 -21.21
N GLY A 37 -26.76 5.04 -22.27
CA GLY A 37 -25.63 4.08 -22.28
C GLY A 37 -24.27 4.75 -22.11
N TRP A 38 -24.03 5.84 -22.83
CA TRP A 38 -22.79 6.60 -22.71
C TRP A 38 -22.60 7.22 -21.30
N GLN A 39 -23.67 7.79 -20.73
CA GLN A 39 -23.62 8.35 -19.38
C GLN A 39 -23.29 7.27 -18.35
N ARG A 40 -23.90 6.08 -18.47
CA ARG A 40 -23.59 4.95 -17.60
C ARG A 40 -22.15 4.49 -17.76
N ALA A 41 -21.70 4.25 -18.99
CA ALA A 41 -20.33 3.83 -19.26
C ALA A 41 -19.29 4.86 -18.74
N ARG A 42 -19.62 6.16 -18.86
CA ARG A 42 -18.76 7.23 -18.31
C ARG A 42 -18.70 7.19 -16.79
N ALA A 43 -19.83 6.96 -16.11
CA ALA A 43 -19.87 6.83 -14.66
C ALA A 43 -19.06 5.60 -14.20
N ASP A 44 -19.26 4.46 -14.85
CA ASP A 44 -18.54 3.22 -14.57
C ASP A 44 -17.02 3.40 -14.77
N PHE A 45 -16.61 4.09 -15.84
CA PHE A 45 -15.20 4.40 -16.09
C PHE A 45 -14.58 5.29 -14.99
N LEU A 46 -15.33 6.29 -14.51
CA LEU A 46 -14.84 7.15 -13.42
C LEU A 46 -14.69 6.39 -12.10
N ASN A 47 -15.64 5.51 -11.79
CA ASN A 47 -15.56 4.63 -10.63
C ASN A 47 -14.37 3.67 -10.75
N TYR A 48 -14.24 2.99 -11.89
CA TYR A 48 -13.10 2.12 -12.17
C TYR A 48 -11.75 2.85 -12.00
N LYS A 49 -11.63 4.06 -12.56
CA LYS A 49 -10.41 4.87 -12.42
C LYS A 49 -10.10 5.18 -10.96
N LYS A 50 -11.11 5.49 -10.14
CA LYS A 50 -10.94 5.75 -8.72
C LYS A 50 -10.47 4.49 -7.97
N GLU A 51 -11.14 3.36 -8.21
CA GLU A 51 -10.78 2.07 -7.61
C GLU A 51 -9.35 1.64 -7.99
N GLU A 52 -8.98 1.80 -9.26
CA GLU A 52 -7.62 1.49 -9.71
C GLU A 52 -6.56 2.39 -9.05
N MET A 53 -6.85 3.67 -8.83
CA MET A 53 -5.91 4.56 -8.11
C MET A 53 -5.74 4.14 -6.64
N GLU A 54 -6.81 3.69 -5.98
CA GLU A 54 -6.75 3.17 -4.62
C GLU A 54 -5.93 1.86 -4.58
N ARG A 55 -6.22 0.94 -5.49
CA ARG A 55 -5.46 -0.31 -5.65
C ARG A 55 -3.96 -0.07 -5.91
N PHE A 56 -3.63 0.91 -6.75
CA PHE A 56 -2.24 1.27 -7.01
C PHE A 56 -1.51 1.75 -5.75
N LYS A 57 -2.17 2.56 -4.91
CA LYS A 57 -1.61 3.01 -3.63
C LYS A 57 -1.36 1.82 -2.69
N GLU A 58 -2.30 0.89 -2.62
CA GLU A 58 -2.15 -0.33 -1.81
C GLU A 58 -0.96 -1.18 -2.28
N ILE A 59 -0.79 -1.36 -3.59
CA ILE A 59 0.34 -2.10 -4.16
C ILE A 59 1.67 -1.43 -3.83
N ILE A 60 1.77 -0.10 -3.96
CA ILE A 60 2.99 0.65 -3.64
C ILE A 60 3.33 0.52 -2.16
N ASN A 61 2.34 0.66 -1.28
CA ASN A 61 2.53 0.51 0.16
C ASN A 61 2.98 -0.92 0.50
N PHE A 62 2.33 -1.93 -0.04
CA PHE A 62 2.68 -3.33 0.19
C PHE A 62 4.10 -3.67 -0.30
N ALA A 63 4.47 -3.20 -1.49
CA ALA A 63 5.83 -3.39 -2.02
C ALA A 63 6.88 -2.72 -1.14
N GLY A 64 6.58 -1.54 -0.59
CA GLY A 64 7.43 -0.84 0.36
C GLY A 64 7.59 -1.62 1.67
N GLU A 65 6.49 -2.12 2.25
CA GLU A 65 6.50 -2.95 3.46
C GLU A 65 7.38 -4.20 3.27
N GLU A 66 7.23 -4.93 2.16
CA GLU A 66 8.00 -6.13 1.87
C GLU A 66 9.51 -5.84 1.71
N MET A 67 9.86 -4.76 1.01
CA MET A 67 11.26 -4.36 0.85
C MET A 67 11.91 -4.05 2.20
N ILE A 68 11.21 -3.33 3.07
CA ILE A 68 11.70 -3.00 4.41
C ILE A 68 11.89 -4.26 5.24
N LEU A 69 10.93 -5.19 5.23
CA LEU A 69 11.06 -6.47 5.94
C LEU A 69 12.31 -7.24 5.53
N ARG A 70 12.71 -7.17 4.26
CA ARG A 70 13.94 -7.82 3.76
C ARG A 70 15.23 -7.11 4.22
N VAL A 71 15.15 -5.82 4.54
CA VAL A 71 16.31 -5.03 4.98
C VAL A 71 16.44 -5.01 6.51
N LEU A 72 15.36 -5.16 7.27
CA LEU A 72 15.38 -5.19 8.74
C LEU A 72 16.39 -6.18 9.35
N PRO A 73 16.66 -7.38 8.80
CA PRO A 73 17.70 -8.29 9.32
C PRO A 73 19.11 -7.67 9.34
N LEU A 74 19.42 -6.73 8.44
CA LEU A 74 20.69 -6.02 8.47
C LEU A 74 20.78 -5.11 9.70
N LEU A 75 19.69 -4.44 10.06
CA LEU A 75 19.61 -3.63 11.28
C LEU A 75 19.67 -4.50 12.54
N ASP A 76 19.03 -5.69 12.52
CA ASP A 76 19.12 -6.64 13.63
C ASP A 76 20.56 -7.06 13.89
N ASN A 77 21.35 -7.30 12.83
CA ASN A 77 22.77 -7.62 12.96
C ASN A 77 23.58 -6.45 13.54
N LEU A 78 23.22 -5.20 13.22
CA LEU A 78 23.86 -4.03 13.83
C LEU A 78 23.52 -3.92 15.32
N TYR A 79 22.29 -4.21 15.73
CA TYR A 79 21.92 -4.28 17.15
C TYR A 79 22.66 -5.41 17.88
N LEU A 80 22.79 -6.56 17.23
CA LEU A 80 23.52 -7.70 17.80
C LEU A 80 25.01 -7.37 17.97
N ALA A 81 25.63 -6.75 16.96
CA ALA A 81 27.02 -6.30 17.03
C ALA A 81 27.24 -5.29 18.15
N GLU A 82 26.34 -4.32 18.30
CA GLU A 82 26.37 -3.34 19.39
C GLU A 82 26.25 -4.00 20.77
N LYS A 83 25.33 -4.98 20.92
CA LYS A 83 25.11 -5.71 22.18
C LYS A 83 26.34 -6.50 22.62
N HIS A 84 27.12 -7.01 21.67
CA HIS A 84 28.35 -7.78 21.95
C HIS A 84 29.64 -6.93 21.95
N LEU A 85 29.49 -5.62 21.79
CA LEU A 85 30.64 -4.72 21.79
C LEU A 85 31.24 -4.61 23.19
N SER A 86 32.52 -4.91 23.31
CA SER A 86 33.27 -4.70 24.57
C SER A 86 33.43 -3.19 24.84
N ASP A 87 33.48 -2.84 26.12
CA ASP A 87 33.60 -1.42 26.54
C ASP A 87 34.84 -0.73 25.97
N ASP A 88 35.93 -1.48 25.82
CA ASP A 88 37.21 -0.97 25.27
C ASP A 88 37.11 -0.49 23.83
N LEU A 89 36.12 -1.02 23.06
CA LEU A 89 35.92 -0.70 21.65
C LEU A 89 34.92 0.42 21.43
N LYS A 90 34.16 0.82 22.43
CA LYS A 90 33.12 1.85 22.29
C LYS A 90 33.67 3.21 21.85
N ASP A 91 34.89 3.51 22.24
CA ASP A 91 35.57 4.76 21.88
C ASP A 91 36.34 4.72 20.56
N ASN A 92 36.39 3.57 19.91
CA ASN A 92 37.05 3.41 18.62
C ASN A 92 36.30 4.17 17.52
N GLU A 93 37.04 4.95 16.72
CA GLU A 93 36.45 5.78 15.64
C GLU A 93 35.71 4.96 14.59
N TYR A 94 36.20 3.76 14.25
CA TYR A 94 35.50 2.86 13.29
C TYR A 94 34.18 2.35 13.84
N VAL A 95 34.13 2.06 15.15
CA VAL A 95 32.89 1.62 15.82
C VAL A 95 31.89 2.78 15.90
N LYS A 96 32.35 3.99 16.22
CA LYS A 96 31.50 5.19 16.18
C LYS A 96 30.92 5.42 14.79
N GLY A 97 31.72 5.24 13.74
CA GLY A 97 31.23 5.30 12.34
C GLY A 97 30.15 4.26 12.04
N LEU A 98 30.31 3.01 12.50
CA LEU A 98 29.32 1.96 12.33
C LEU A 98 28.01 2.27 13.07
N LEU A 99 28.09 2.76 14.31
CA LEU A 99 26.92 3.17 15.09
C LEU A 99 26.21 4.37 14.45
N GLN A 100 26.94 5.26 13.78
CA GLN A 100 26.35 6.36 13.02
C GLN A 100 25.55 5.85 11.83
N ILE A 101 26.03 4.82 11.12
CA ILE A 101 25.26 4.17 10.03
C ILE A 101 23.95 3.59 10.58
N LYS A 102 24.00 2.92 11.75
CA LYS A 102 22.77 2.42 12.42
C LYS A 102 21.78 3.57 12.68
N THR A 103 22.27 4.69 13.23
CA THR A 103 21.44 5.86 13.54
C THR A 103 20.81 6.43 12.26
N GLN A 104 21.58 6.62 11.20
CA GLN A 104 21.06 7.08 9.89
C GLN A 104 19.99 6.15 9.33
N PHE A 105 20.17 4.83 9.52
CA PHE A 105 19.17 3.87 9.07
C PHE A 105 17.86 3.95 9.88
N LEU A 106 17.97 4.18 11.20
CA LEU A 106 16.79 4.42 12.05
C LEU A 106 16.07 5.71 11.68
N ASP A 107 16.80 6.78 11.38
CA ASP A 107 16.23 8.05 10.93
C ASP A 107 15.53 7.87 9.57
N PHE A 108 16.12 7.08 8.66
CA PHE A 108 15.48 6.72 7.41
C PHE A 108 14.16 5.97 7.65
N LEU A 109 14.14 4.93 8.50
CA LEU A 109 12.92 4.20 8.83
C LEU A 109 11.84 5.14 9.39
N LYS A 110 12.24 6.03 10.31
CA LYS A 110 11.35 7.04 10.90
C LYS A 110 10.77 7.99 9.84
N SER A 111 11.58 8.40 8.86
CA SER A 111 11.11 9.24 7.74
C SER A 111 10.08 8.54 6.85
N GLN A 112 10.09 7.21 6.81
CA GLN A 112 9.09 6.38 6.13
C GLN A 112 7.86 6.06 7.00
N GLY A 113 7.74 6.67 8.19
CA GLY A 113 6.64 6.41 9.12
C GLY A 113 6.74 5.04 9.81
N ILE A 114 7.97 4.49 9.92
CA ILE A 114 8.24 3.24 10.61
C ILE A 114 8.79 3.53 11.99
N GLU A 115 8.09 3.02 13.00
CA GLU A 115 8.41 3.25 14.40
C GLU A 115 8.74 1.94 15.11
N PRO A 116 9.77 1.91 15.96
CA PRO A 116 10.09 0.73 16.75
C PRO A 116 9.03 0.52 17.85
N ILE A 117 8.71 -0.74 18.12
CA ILE A 117 7.85 -1.12 19.22
C ILE A 117 8.73 -1.28 20.46
N GLU A 118 8.44 -0.55 21.52
CA GLU A 118 9.08 -0.72 22.82
C GLU A 118 8.33 -1.77 23.63
N ALA A 119 8.97 -2.89 23.90
CA ALA A 119 8.37 -3.99 24.64
C ALA A 119 9.01 -4.21 26.04
N LEU A 120 10.26 -3.81 26.22
CA LEU A 120 11.00 -4.07 27.43
C LEU A 120 10.29 -3.56 28.70
N GLY A 121 10.08 -4.43 29.67
CA GLY A 121 9.42 -4.08 30.93
C GLY A 121 7.89 -3.96 30.84
N LYS A 122 7.29 -4.10 29.65
CA LYS A 122 5.84 -4.10 29.48
C LYS A 122 5.25 -5.51 29.62
N LYS A 123 3.95 -5.60 29.83
CA LYS A 123 3.23 -6.87 29.78
C LYS A 123 3.18 -7.38 28.35
N PHE A 124 3.22 -8.68 28.20
CA PHE A 124 3.09 -9.36 26.93
C PHE A 124 1.75 -9.04 26.26
N ASP A 125 1.80 -8.63 25.00
CA ASP A 125 0.64 -8.39 24.16
C ASP A 125 0.77 -9.23 22.89
N PRO A 126 -0.14 -10.21 22.65
CA PRO A 126 -0.09 -11.06 21.47
C PRO A 126 -0.21 -10.32 20.13
N GLN A 127 -0.73 -9.08 20.13
CA GLN A 127 -0.87 -8.30 18.90
C GLN A 127 0.48 -7.76 18.39
N PHE A 128 1.44 -7.52 19.31
CA PHE A 128 2.71 -6.87 18.99
C PHE A 128 3.95 -7.70 19.32
N HIS A 129 3.79 -8.74 20.14
CA HIS A 129 4.91 -9.51 20.70
C HIS A 129 4.83 -10.98 20.28
N GLU A 130 5.98 -11.56 19.97
CA GLU A 130 6.19 -12.99 19.71
C GLU A 130 7.11 -13.55 20.80
N VAL A 131 6.62 -14.51 21.61
CA VAL A 131 7.42 -15.14 22.66
C VAL A 131 8.35 -16.17 22.04
N VAL A 132 9.65 -15.98 22.23
CA VAL A 132 10.67 -16.99 21.83
C VAL A 132 11.13 -17.87 22.98
N LYS A 133 11.03 -17.36 24.21
CA LYS A 133 11.43 -18.11 25.41
C LYS A 133 10.71 -17.56 26.63
N GLU A 134 10.42 -18.46 27.57
CA GLU A 134 9.99 -18.10 28.93
C GLU A 134 11.14 -18.33 29.90
N THR A 135 11.26 -17.48 30.93
CA THR A 135 12.25 -17.60 31.99
C THR A 135 11.63 -17.34 33.36
N GLU A 136 12.13 -17.98 34.37
CA GLU A 136 11.67 -17.76 35.74
C GLU A 136 12.54 -16.65 36.38
N LEU A 137 11.91 -15.55 36.75
CA LEU A 137 12.54 -14.46 37.50
C LEU A 137 11.67 -14.14 38.71
N LYS A 138 12.25 -14.29 39.93
CA LYS A 138 11.54 -14.12 41.20
C LYS A 138 11.08 -12.68 41.48
N ASP A 139 11.68 -11.70 40.79
CA ASP A 139 11.50 -10.27 41.07
C ASP A 139 10.56 -9.58 40.07
N LYS A 140 9.94 -10.31 39.12
CA LYS A 140 9.05 -9.72 38.11
C LYS A 140 7.74 -10.50 38.01
N GLU A 141 6.67 -9.76 37.73
CA GLU A 141 5.35 -10.34 37.49
C GLU A 141 5.37 -11.27 36.26
N SER A 142 4.60 -12.38 36.35
CA SER A 142 4.39 -13.29 35.22
C SER A 142 3.86 -12.54 33.99
N GLY A 143 4.36 -12.90 32.80
CA GLY A 143 4.00 -12.28 31.55
C GLY A 143 4.66 -10.92 31.27
N THR A 144 5.70 -10.55 32.07
CA THR A 144 6.45 -9.32 31.79
C THR A 144 7.59 -9.59 30.81
N VAL A 145 7.77 -8.72 29.81
CA VAL A 145 8.90 -8.79 28.87
C VAL A 145 10.19 -8.42 29.57
N VAL A 146 11.13 -9.35 29.63
CA VAL A 146 12.43 -9.17 30.29
C VAL A 146 13.55 -8.87 29.32
N GLU A 147 13.43 -9.31 28.09
CA GLU A 147 14.43 -9.08 27.05
C GLU A 147 13.76 -9.01 25.67
N GLU A 148 14.23 -8.08 24.85
CA GLU A 148 13.93 -8.00 23.42
C GLU A 148 15.06 -8.70 22.65
N VAL A 149 14.71 -9.84 22.02
CA VAL A 149 15.66 -10.62 21.20
C VAL A 149 15.78 -10.01 19.81
N GLN A 150 14.65 -9.50 19.30
CA GLN A 150 14.57 -8.86 17.98
C GLN A 150 13.56 -7.72 18.04
N LYS A 151 13.95 -6.55 17.53
CA LYS A 151 13.10 -5.36 17.50
C LYS A 151 11.88 -5.56 16.58
N GLY A 152 10.72 -5.14 17.04
CA GLY A 152 9.50 -5.04 16.23
C GLY A 152 9.31 -3.63 15.70
N TYR A 153 8.47 -3.51 14.65
CA TYR A 153 8.22 -2.24 14.00
C TYR A 153 6.76 -2.11 13.57
N LEU A 154 6.26 -0.87 13.64
CA LEU A 154 4.99 -0.45 13.07
C LEU A 154 5.25 0.42 11.84
N ILE A 155 4.33 0.40 10.87
CA ILE A 155 4.29 1.33 9.74
C ILE A 155 2.92 2.00 9.70
N GLY A 156 2.89 3.33 9.89
CA GLY A 156 1.63 4.06 9.94
C GLY A 156 0.62 3.52 10.98
N GLY A 157 1.10 2.98 12.10
CA GLY A 157 0.27 2.36 13.15
C GLY A 157 -0.11 0.90 12.91
N LYS A 158 0.19 0.33 11.73
CA LYS A 158 -0.03 -1.09 11.40
C LYS A 158 1.19 -1.92 11.75
N LEU A 159 0.99 -3.13 12.27
CA LEU A 159 2.09 -4.05 12.56
C LEU A 159 2.82 -4.46 11.29
N LEU A 160 4.12 -4.15 11.22
CA LEU A 160 5.03 -4.57 10.15
C LEU A 160 5.73 -5.88 10.54
N ARG A 161 6.27 -5.93 11.77
CA ARG A 161 6.94 -7.11 12.34
C ARG A 161 6.81 -7.09 13.87
N PRO A 162 6.41 -8.21 14.53
CA PRO A 162 6.35 -8.29 15.99
C PRO A 162 7.74 -8.21 16.63
N VAL A 163 7.76 -7.78 17.89
CA VAL A 163 8.96 -7.87 18.73
C VAL A 163 9.12 -9.32 19.18
N LYS A 164 10.29 -9.92 18.99
CA LYS A 164 10.60 -11.21 19.61
C LYS A 164 11.11 -10.99 21.02
N VAL A 165 10.42 -11.56 21.98
CA VAL A 165 10.64 -11.29 23.40
C VAL A 165 10.86 -12.55 24.21
N ILE A 166 11.59 -12.39 25.33
CA ILE A 166 11.63 -13.34 26.43
C ILE A 166 10.74 -12.77 27.53
N ILE A 167 9.82 -13.59 28.06
CA ILE A 167 8.90 -13.19 29.12
C ILE A 167 9.16 -13.96 30.41
N THR A 168 8.69 -13.40 31.52
CA THR A 168 8.60 -14.15 32.80
C THR A 168 7.45 -15.12 32.79
N ARG A 169 7.67 -16.30 33.29
CA ARG A 169 6.65 -17.30 33.55
C ARG A 169 5.85 -17.02 34.80
#